data_9ab389ca2087dfb6de31e2a9b355e7dd
#
_entry.id   9ab389ca2087dfb6de31e2a9b355e7dd
#
_cell.length_a   1.000
_cell.length_b   1.000
_cell.length_c   1.000
_cell.angle_alpha   90.00
_cell.angle_beta   90.00
_cell.angle_gamma   90.00
#
_symmetry.space_group_name_H-M   'P 1'
#
loop_
_entity.id
_entity.type
_entity.pdbx_description
1 polymer ?
#
loop_
_entity_poly.entity_id
_entity_poly.type
_entity_poly.pdbx_seq_one_letter_code
_entity_poly.pdbx_strand_id
1 'polypeptide(L)'
;MLRPLFKRRLIFLASLFLVAMAILFFIAWWGRLPANTGKPSTYQTAVITKDHQKTVATDMPPDEPSSRFRQFGSQSMADGIAELVKSNPQKTGVYPLPDGMDAFAARMLLISTAEKTLDVQYYIWNNDITGNLMFQAIKEAAERGVRVRLLIDDNNTRGLDPTLWVLNDHPNIEVRLMNPNRFRSWRWLGFVGDFERLNHRMHNKSITADSQITITGGRNIGDEYFSLNQEMVFSDLDVLMVGHIVPQMSQTFDQYWNHKLAFPITDLVKKPEPSALNQVFTPKTQKADKPASQQLDPVLKLKNDYLKRLVAIDFVNQIKQQKLPLYWASVQLLTDNPDKLGSKANTQGLDINQSLGKISRELNLISAYFVPTEQGKDYFINLAKKGVAVNILTNAMSATDVKLVHSGYAKHRKELLKAGVKLYELKPNAIKDNLRDSYLTGSSATSLHAKTFESDGEKVYIGSFNFDPRSALTNTELGVAIAHPVLANKIRNEFLQALPTTSYTLSLKDDNIQWSTLENGQIVTYDEEPQTKPWQRTLVWMLSHLPLEKFL
;
A
#
# COMPACT_ATOMS: atom_id res chain seq x y z
N MET A 1 -52.59 35.44 -18.97
CA MET A 1 -52.46 34.79 -17.64
C MET A 1 -51.15 33.99 -17.40
N LEU A 2 -50.37 33.63 -18.39
CA LEU A 2 -49.12 32.81 -18.20
C LEU A 2 -47.90 33.59 -17.70
N ARG A 3 -47.79 34.91 -17.89
CA ARG A 3 -46.63 35.73 -17.44
C ARG A 3 -46.36 35.79 -15.93
N PRO A 4 -47.37 35.89 -15.02
CA PRO A 4 -47.07 35.96 -13.57
C PRO A 4 -46.61 34.63 -12.98
N LEU A 5 -47.07 33.48 -13.50
CA LEU A 5 -46.64 32.14 -13.09
C LEU A 5 -45.21 31.87 -13.51
N PHE A 6 -44.79 32.30 -14.70
CA PHE A 6 -43.43 32.17 -15.20
C PHE A 6 -42.43 32.98 -14.36
N LYS A 7 -42.81 34.26 -14.01
CA LYS A 7 -41.99 35.09 -13.10
C LYS A 7 -41.83 34.46 -11.72
N ARG A 8 -42.90 33.90 -11.15
CA ARG A 8 -42.82 33.21 -9.83
C ARG A 8 -41.93 31.97 -9.89
N ARG A 9 -42.03 31.16 -10.94
CA ARG A 9 -41.15 30.01 -11.14
C ARG A 9 -39.68 30.42 -11.33
N LEU A 10 -39.42 31.49 -12.08
CA LEU A 10 -38.05 32.01 -12.27
C LEU A 10 -37.45 32.53 -10.95
N ILE A 11 -38.23 33.28 -10.15
CA ILE A 11 -37.83 33.75 -8.82
C ILE A 11 -37.57 32.57 -7.88
N PHE A 12 -38.42 31.54 -7.88
CA PHE A 12 -38.22 30.32 -7.09
C PHE A 12 -36.94 29.57 -7.48
N LEU A 13 -36.68 29.38 -8.77
CA LEU A 13 -35.45 28.76 -9.27
C LEU A 13 -34.20 29.59 -8.95
N ALA A 14 -34.28 30.91 -9.07
CA ALA A 14 -33.19 31.81 -8.69
C ALA A 14 -32.92 31.76 -7.17
N SER A 15 -33.99 31.72 -6.35
CA SER A 15 -33.83 31.56 -4.89
C SER A 15 -33.24 30.22 -4.52
N LEU A 16 -33.65 29.13 -5.18
CA LEU A 16 -33.08 27.79 -4.98
C LEU A 16 -31.60 27.75 -5.36
N PHE A 17 -31.24 28.39 -6.48
CA PHE A 17 -29.84 28.52 -6.94
C PHE A 17 -29.01 29.33 -5.94
N LEU A 18 -29.50 30.46 -5.42
CA LEU A 18 -28.81 31.26 -4.42
C LEU A 18 -28.59 30.49 -3.11
N VAL A 19 -29.61 29.73 -2.65
CA VAL A 19 -29.49 28.86 -1.48
C VAL A 19 -28.43 27.75 -1.73
N ALA A 20 -28.45 27.10 -2.89
CA ALA A 20 -27.45 26.10 -3.24
C ALA A 20 -26.03 26.69 -3.27
N MET A 21 -25.88 27.89 -3.87
CA MET A 21 -24.57 28.58 -3.88
C MET A 21 -24.11 28.98 -2.47
N ALA A 22 -25.03 29.44 -1.59
CA ALA A 22 -24.69 29.74 -0.20
C ALA A 22 -24.27 28.47 0.58
N ILE A 23 -24.95 27.36 0.35
CA ILE A 23 -24.55 26.04 0.93
C ILE A 23 -23.17 25.61 0.43
N LEU A 24 -22.90 25.70 -0.87
CA LEU A 24 -21.60 25.37 -1.44
C LEU A 24 -20.50 26.27 -0.89
N PHE A 25 -20.75 27.59 -0.79
CA PHE A 25 -19.83 28.54 -0.19
C PHE A 25 -19.55 28.21 1.28
N PHE A 26 -20.58 27.88 2.05
CA PHE A 26 -20.45 27.48 3.46
C PHE A 26 -19.64 26.20 3.60
N ILE A 27 -19.89 25.18 2.75
CA ILE A 27 -19.11 23.93 2.73
C ILE A 27 -17.64 24.23 2.41
N ALA A 28 -17.36 25.05 1.39
CA ALA A 28 -16.01 25.41 1.01
C ALA A 28 -15.30 26.22 2.11
N TRP A 29 -16.01 27.14 2.76
CA TRP A 29 -15.46 27.96 3.86
C TRP A 29 -15.21 27.12 5.11
N TRP A 30 -16.16 26.28 5.52
CA TRP A 30 -16.02 25.40 6.68
C TRP A 30 -14.99 24.28 6.44
N GLY A 31 -14.84 23.84 5.21
CA GLY A 31 -13.87 22.82 4.78
C GLY A 31 -12.41 23.28 4.78
N ARG A 32 -12.13 24.56 5.04
CA ARG A 32 -10.75 25.05 5.13
C ARG A 32 -10.00 24.35 6.26
N LEU A 33 -8.78 23.94 5.96
CA LEU A 33 -7.90 23.35 6.97
C LEU A 33 -7.55 24.40 8.04
N PRO A 34 -7.35 23.98 9.31
CA PRO A 34 -6.84 24.86 10.36
C PRO A 34 -5.40 25.28 10.06
N ALA A 35 -4.82 26.12 10.92
CA ALA A 35 -3.38 26.34 10.90
C ALA A 35 -2.66 25.01 11.24
N ASN A 36 -1.60 24.71 10.50
CA ASN A 36 -0.77 23.54 10.79
C ASN A 36 0.23 23.92 11.90
N THR A 37 0.10 23.29 13.07
CA THR A 37 0.98 23.54 14.24
C THR A 37 2.16 22.59 14.31
N GLY A 38 2.31 21.67 13.34
CA GLY A 38 3.38 20.67 13.29
C GLY A 38 4.77 21.31 13.28
N LYS A 39 5.61 20.92 14.24
CA LYS A 39 7.00 21.39 14.30
C LYS A 39 7.87 20.56 13.37
N PRO A 40 8.76 21.19 12.59
CA PRO A 40 9.72 20.45 11.78
C PRO A 40 10.62 19.55 12.64
N SER A 41 10.84 18.34 12.18
CA SER A 41 11.80 17.43 12.81
C SER A 41 12.42 16.49 11.77
N THR A 42 13.63 16.03 12.04
CA THR A 42 14.36 15.09 11.19
C THR A 42 14.71 13.83 11.96
N TYR A 43 15.07 12.77 11.24
CA TYR A 43 15.54 11.54 11.88
C TYR A 43 16.79 11.78 12.74
N GLN A 44 17.64 12.75 12.38
CA GLN A 44 18.84 13.11 13.14
C GLN A 44 18.51 13.86 14.44
N THR A 45 17.52 14.75 14.43
CA THR A 45 17.10 15.50 15.64
C THR A 45 16.37 14.61 16.65
N ALA A 46 15.90 13.45 16.22
CA ALA A 46 15.28 12.46 17.09
C ALA A 46 16.25 11.86 18.14
N VAL A 47 17.55 11.89 17.87
CA VAL A 47 18.58 11.25 18.71
C VAL A 47 18.97 12.10 19.93
N ILE A 48 18.56 13.37 20.04
CA ILE A 48 19.18 14.35 20.96
C ILE A 48 18.43 14.56 22.28
N THR A 49 17.27 13.97 22.52
CA THR A 49 16.64 14.09 23.83
C THR A 49 17.09 12.98 24.80
N LYS A 50 18.37 13.10 25.25
CA LYS A 50 18.96 12.21 26.26
C LYS A 50 18.33 12.27 27.66
N ASP A 51 17.37 13.15 27.91
CA ASP A 51 16.85 13.39 29.27
C ASP A 51 15.60 12.58 29.66
N HIS A 52 15.10 11.69 28.78
CA HIS A 52 13.95 10.83 29.10
C HIS A 52 14.28 9.34 29.22
N GLN A 53 15.58 8.99 29.40
CA GLN A 53 15.95 7.66 29.87
C GLN A 53 15.62 7.51 31.36
N LYS A 54 14.34 7.52 31.71
CA LYS A 54 13.86 6.86 32.93
C LYS A 54 13.30 5.51 32.54
N THR A 55 14.18 4.54 32.69
CA THR A 55 13.90 3.14 33.04
C THR A 55 12.46 2.88 33.46
N VAL A 56 11.67 2.38 32.52
CA VAL A 56 10.57 1.47 32.81
C VAL A 56 10.99 0.14 32.19
N ALA A 57 11.98 -0.47 32.80
CA ALA A 57 12.25 -1.88 32.61
C ALA A 57 11.38 -2.65 33.62
N THR A 58 10.85 -3.74 33.17
CA THR A 58 10.80 -5.02 33.86
C THR A 58 9.48 -5.66 34.23
N ASP A 59 8.31 -5.06 34.16
CA ASP A 59 7.10 -5.83 34.52
C ASP A 59 5.97 -5.72 33.46
N MET A 60 6.30 -6.03 32.21
CA MET A 60 5.26 -6.22 31.20
C MET A 60 4.76 -7.66 31.23
N PRO A 61 3.43 -7.87 31.20
CA PRO A 61 2.85 -9.22 31.17
C PRO A 61 3.39 -10.04 30.00
N PRO A 62 3.65 -11.35 30.16
CA PRO A 62 4.23 -12.21 29.10
C PRO A 62 3.36 -12.40 27.85
N ASP A 63 2.13 -11.90 27.84
CA ASP A 63 1.16 -12.09 26.76
C ASP A 63 1.07 -10.93 25.77
N GLU A 64 1.92 -9.92 25.86
CA GLU A 64 1.93 -8.79 24.91
C GLU A 64 2.58 -9.16 23.56
N PRO A 65 2.07 -8.62 22.42
CA PRO A 65 2.52 -9.01 21.08
C PRO A 65 4.03 -8.86 20.86
N SER A 66 4.62 -7.75 21.29
CA SER A 66 6.05 -7.50 21.06
C SER A 66 6.96 -8.29 22.00
N SER A 67 6.49 -8.73 23.18
CA SER A 67 7.29 -9.54 24.11
C SER A 67 7.70 -10.87 23.49
N ARG A 68 6.85 -11.44 22.64
CA ARG A 68 7.12 -12.70 21.92
C ARG A 68 8.23 -12.58 20.88
N PHE A 69 8.47 -11.38 20.35
CA PHE A 69 9.54 -11.12 19.38
C PHE A 69 10.85 -10.64 20.03
N ARG A 70 10.83 -10.13 21.26
CA ARG A 70 12.03 -9.67 22.00
C ARG A 70 12.98 -10.79 22.42
N GLN A 71 12.48 -12.00 22.61
CA GLN A 71 13.31 -13.14 23.02
C GLN A 71 14.33 -13.57 21.97
N PHE A 72 14.40 -12.86 20.83
CA PHE A 72 15.16 -13.25 19.65
C PHE A 72 16.51 -12.54 19.47
N GLY A 73 16.94 -11.66 20.40
CA GLY A 73 18.23 -11.00 20.30
C GLY A 73 18.86 -10.69 21.65
N SER A 74 19.98 -11.33 21.96
CA SER A 74 20.88 -10.93 23.06
C SER A 74 21.90 -9.86 22.62
N GLN A 75 21.99 -9.57 21.32
CA GLN A 75 22.84 -8.54 20.73
C GLN A 75 21.96 -7.48 20.10
N SER A 76 22.33 -6.21 20.24
CA SER A 76 21.63 -5.10 19.59
C SER A 76 21.49 -5.40 18.09
N MET A 77 20.27 -5.27 17.53
CA MET A 77 20.05 -5.44 16.10
C MET A 77 20.90 -4.44 15.31
N ALA A 78 21.11 -3.26 15.89
CA ALA A 78 21.97 -2.22 15.34
C ALA A 78 23.42 -2.69 15.15
N ASP A 79 23.99 -3.39 16.14
CA ASP A 79 25.37 -3.87 16.08
C ASP A 79 25.53 -4.98 15.03
N GLY A 80 24.57 -5.90 14.95
CA GLY A 80 24.57 -6.97 13.94
C GLY A 80 24.46 -6.42 12.51
N ILE A 81 23.59 -5.42 12.28
CA ILE A 81 23.47 -4.75 10.99
C ILE A 81 24.74 -3.96 10.64
N ALA A 82 25.31 -3.23 11.62
CA ALA A 82 26.51 -2.43 11.38
C ALA A 82 27.69 -3.27 10.89
N GLU A 83 27.88 -4.49 11.40
CA GLU A 83 28.92 -5.39 10.95
C GLU A 83 28.68 -5.90 9.52
N LEU A 84 27.44 -6.28 9.20
CA LEU A 84 27.05 -6.69 7.85
C LEU A 84 27.27 -5.56 6.81
N VAL A 85 26.89 -4.34 7.16
CA VAL A 85 27.04 -3.16 6.30
C VAL A 85 28.50 -2.79 6.12
N LYS A 86 29.32 -2.91 7.17
CA LYS A 86 30.78 -2.67 7.08
C LYS A 86 31.46 -3.59 6.08
N SER A 87 31.00 -4.82 5.97
CA SER A 87 31.50 -5.80 4.99
C SER A 87 31.02 -5.54 3.56
N ASN A 88 29.99 -4.70 3.39
CA ASN A 88 29.37 -4.40 2.08
C ASN A 88 29.18 -2.87 1.88
N PRO A 89 30.24 -2.07 1.89
CA PRO A 89 30.14 -0.62 1.80
C PRO A 89 29.46 -0.22 0.49
N GLN A 90 28.62 0.83 0.52
CA GLN A 90 27.85 1.39 -0.60
C GLN A 90 26.83 0.42 -1.23
N LYS A 91 26.61 -0.76 -0.66
CA LYS A 91 25.56 -1.67 -1.07
C LYS A 91 24.42 -1.71 -0.07
N THR A 92 23.28 -2.15 -0.54
CA THR A 92 22.09 -2.41 0.26
C THR A 92 21.87 -3.92 0.32
N GLY A 93 21.78 -4.46 1.54
CA GLY A 93 21.30 -5.83 1.74
C GLY A 93 19.78 -5.86 1.60
N VAL A 94 19.27 -6.68 0.69
CA VAL A 94 17.84 -6.79 0.34
C VAL A 94 17.35 -8.19 0.68
N TYR A 95 16.22 -8.27 1.38
CA TYR A 95 15.47 -9.50 1.60
C TYR A 95 14.03 -9.34 1.10
N PRO A 96 13.60 -10.09 0.08
CA PRO A 96 12.22 -10.05 -0.41
C PRO A 96 11.25 -10.69 0.59
N LEU A 97 10.06 -10.12 0.71
CA LEU A 97 8.97 -10.55 1.58
C LEU A 97 7.71 -10.84 0.73
N PRO A 98 7.67 -11.96 0.00
CA PRO A 98 6.51 -12.31 -0.81
C PRO A 98 5.33 -12.82 0.04
N ASP A 99 5.59 -13.55 1.11
CA ASP A 99 4.55 -14.08 1.99
C ASP A 99 4.00 -13.01 2.94
N GLY A 100 2.68 -12.98 3.12
CA GLY A 100 2.02 -11.97 3.97
C GLY A 100 2.34 -12.15 5.45
N MET A 101 2.49 -13.39 5.94
CA MET A 101 2.84 -13.64 7.34
C MET A 101 4.30 -13.24 7.62
N ASP A 102 5.22 -13.56 6.71
CA ASP A 102 6.62 -13.14 6.80
C ASP A 102 6.73 -11.61 6.80
N ALA A 103 5.97 -10.95 5.91
CA ALA A 103 5.93 -9.50 5.82
C ALA A 103 5.37 -8.83 7.10
N PHE A 104 4.39 -9.45 7.76
CA PHE A 104 3.88 -8.97 9.05
C PHE A 104 4.88 -9.23 10.18
N ALA A 105 5.45 -10.44 10.25
CA ALA A 105 6.45 -10.80 11.24
C ALA A 105 7.69 -9.89 11.17
N ALA A 106 8.14 -9.57 9.95
CA ALA A 106 9.24 -8.63 9.72
C ALA A 106 8.94 -7.25 10.31
N ARG A 107 7.71 -6.73 10.14
CA ARG A 107 7.27 -5.45 10.73
C ARG A 107 7.22 -5.53 12.26
N MET A 108 6.62 -6.58 12.81
CA MET A 108 6.52 -6.79 14.26
C MET A 108 7.91 -6.89 14.89
N LEU A 109 8.83 -7.62 14.26
CA LEU A 109 10.21 -7.75 14.70
C LEU A 109 10.92 -6.39 14.66
N LEU A 110 10.82 -5.64 13.54
CA LEU A 110 11.42 -4.33 13.41
C LEU A 110 10.92 -3.36 14.48
N ILE A 111 9.62 -3.33 14.78
CA ILE A 111 9.04 -2.50 15.84
C ILE A 111 9.54 -2.94 17.24
N SER A 112 9.60 -4.26 17.49
CA SER A 112 9.99 -4.80 18.79
C SER A 112 11.46 -4.59 19.12
N THR A 113 12.30 -4.51 18.09
CA THR A 113 13.76 -4.37 18.22
C THR A 113 14.27 -2.95 18.02
N ALA A 114 13.43 -2.00 17.63
CA ALA A 114 13.76 -0.59 17.58
C ALA A 114 14.23 -0.07 18.94
N GLU A 115 15.35 0.68 18.95
CA GLU A 115 16.01 1.17 20.17
C GLU A 115 15.87 2.69 20.34
N LYS A 116 15.86 3.46 19.25
CA LYS A 116 15.91 4.92 19.27
C LYS A 116 14.74 5.57 18.54
N THR A 117 14.49 5.17 17.30
CA THR A 117 13.53 5.83 16.43
C THR A 117 12.73 4.83 15.61
N LEU A 118 11.47 5.17 15.36
CA LEU A 118 10.59 4.42 14.48
C LEU A 118 9.78 5.39 13.62
N ASP A 119 10.03 5.39 12.31
CA ASP A 119 9.34 6.20 11.32
C ASP A 119 8.41 5.30 10.50
N VAL A 120 7.11 5.61 10.52
CA VAL A 120 6.07 4.77 9.94
C VAL A 120 5.18 5.61 9.04
N GLN A 121 5.08 5.27 7.74
CA GLN A 121 4.14 5.91 6.82
C GLN A 121 3.36 4.89 6.01
N TYR A 122 2.02 5.08 5.93
CA TYR A 122 1.12 4.21 5.18
C TYR A 122 -0.04 4.98 4.54
N TYR A 123 -0.54 4.43 3.42
CA TYR A 123 -1.73 4.92 2.74
C TYR A 123 -3.01 4.39 3.38
N ILE A 124 -3.10 3.07 3.62
CA ILE A 124 -4.23 2.44 4.30
C ILE A 124 -3.74 1.84 5.61
N TRP A 125 -4.55 2.06 6.65
CA TRP A 125 -4.43 1.38 7.93
C TRP A 125 -5.81 0.99 8.43
N ASN A 126 -6.09 -0.31 8.46
CA ASN A 126 -7.39 -0.82 8.85
C ASN A 126 -7.53 -0.95 10.37
N ASN A 127 -8.76 -0.78 10.85
CA ASN A 127 -9.10 -1.05 12.25
C ASN A 127 -9.51 -2.52 12.41
N ASP A 128 -8.59 -3.43 12.14
CA ASP A 128 -8.73 -4.87 12.18
C ASP A 128 -7.68 -5.50 13.12
N ILE A 129 -7.49 -6.82 13.08
CA ILE A 129 -6.58 -7.53 13.99
C ILE A 129 -5.14 -7.09 13.76
N THR A 130 -4.65 -7.13 12.51
CA THR A 130 -3.26 -6.78 12.20
C THR A 130 -2.97 -5.31 12.43
N GLY A 131 -3.91 -4.42 12.07
CA GLY A 131 -3.79 -2.98 12.32
C GLY A 131 -3.70 -2.65 13.80
N ASN A 132 -4.52 -3.29 14.65
CA ASN A 132 -4.48 -3.07 16.09
C ASN A 132 -3.25 -3.71 16.76
N LEU A 133 -2.79 -4.88 16.29
CA LEU A 133 -1.54 -5.49 16.76
C LEU A 133 -0.34 -4.57 16.51
N MET A 134 -0.27 -3.96 15.32
CA MET A 134 0.81 -3.00 15.03
C MET A 134 0.71 -1.73 15.86
N PHE A 135 -0.49 -1.17 16.08
CA PHE A 135 -0.65 -0.02 16.98
C PHE A 135 -0.22 -0.32 18.41
N GLN A 136 -0.55 -1.52 18.94
CA GLN A 136 -0.09 -1.97 20.23
C GLN A 136 1.44 -2.08 20.29
N ALA A 137 2.05 -2.71 19.29
CA ALA A 137 3.51 -2.86 19.22
C ALA A 137 4.23 -1.48 19.13
N ILE A 138 3.67 -0.52 18.38
CA ILE A 138 4.16 0.85 18.31
C ILE A 138 4.10 1.54 19.67
N LYS A 139 2.98 1.40 20.39
CA LYS A 139 2.82 1.94 21.74
C LYS A 139 3.86 1.34 22.70
N GLU A 140 4.02 0.02 22.68
CA GLU A 140 5.03 -0.69 23.48
C GLU A 140 6.47 -0.25 23.13
N ALA A 141 6.77 0.03 21.86
CA ALA A 141 8.06 0.60 21.47
C ALA A 141 8.28 1.99 22.10
N ALA A 142 7.26 2.83 22.07
CA ALA A 142 7.31 4.15 22.68
C ALA A 142 7.46 4.10 24.22
N GLU A 143 6.80 3.15 24.88
CA GLU A 143 6.95 2.88 26.32
C GLU A 143 8.38 2.44 26.69
N ARG A 144 9.11 1.80 25.74
CA ARG A 144 10.55 1.52 25.90
C ARG A 144 11.45 2.74 25.70
N GLY A 145 10.90 3.89 25.33
CA GLY A 145 11.64 5.11 25.05
C GLY A 145 11.95 5.35 23.58
N VAL A 146 11.46 4.50 22.67
CA VAL A 146 11.60 4.71 21.22
C VAL A 146 10.77 5.93 20.80
N ARG A 147 11.37 6.87 20.09
CA ARG A 147 10.65 7.98 19.49
C ARG A 147 9.95 7.54 18.22
N VAL A 148 8.64 7.68 18.18
CA VAL A 148 7.81 7.25 17.05
C VAL A 148 7.23 8.45 16.31
N ARG A 149 7.36 8.44 14.97
CA ARG A 149 6.65 9.33 14.06
C ARG A 149 5.73 8.48 13.18
N LEU A 150 4.41 8.68 13.33
CA LEU A 150 3.39 7.96 12.57
C LEU A 150 2.70 8.89 11.58
N LEU A 151 2.93 8.70 10.29
CA LEU A 151 2.34 9.46 9.19
C LEU A 151 1.38 8.58 8.39
N ILE A 152 0.08 8.90 8.42
CA ILE A 152 -0.94 8.13 7.70
C ILE A 152 -1.66 9.07 6.72
N ASP A 153 -1.90 8.60 5.49
CA ASP A 153 -2.81 9.30 4.58
C ASP A 153 -4.23 9.32 5.18
N ASP A 154 -4.84 10.49 5.22
CA ASP A 154 -6.11 10.66 5.92
C ASP A 154 -7.30 9.96 5.27
N ASN A 155 -7.24 9.63 3.98
CA ASN A 155 -8.41 9.11 3.25
C ASN A 155 -9.02 7.84 3.89
N ASN A 156 -8.17 6.95 4.39
CA ASN A 156 -8.58 5.65 4.93
C ASN A 156 -8.55 5.57 6.47
N THR A 157 -8.54 6.72 7.17
CA THR A 157 -8.51 6.76 8.65
C THR A 157 -9.90 6.81 9.30
N ARG A 158 -10.96 6.51 8.56
CA ARG A 158 -12.31 6.53 9.12
C ARG A 158 -12.45 5.57 10.31
N GLY A 159 -12.81 6.12 11.47
CA GLY A 159 -12.99 5.36 12.71
C GLY A 159 -11.69 5.12 13.49
N LEU A 160 -10.54 5.62 13.03
CA LEU A 160 -9.27 5.55 13.73
C LEU A 160 -8.99 6.76 14.63
N ASP A 161 -9.76 7.83 14.51
CA ASP A 161 -9.51 9.08 15.23
C ASP A 161 -9.25 8.88 16.74
N PRO A 162 -10.03 8.09 17.51
CA PRO A 162 -9.76 7.85 18.92
C PRO A 162 -8.42 7.13 19.16
N THR A 163 -8.13 6.10 18.37
CA THR A 163 -6.88 5.32 18.49
C THR A 163 -5.66 6.20 18.19
N LEU A 164 -5.70 6.95 17.09
CA LEU A 164 -4.62 7.84 16.70
C LEU A 164 -4.41 8.97 17.72
N TRP A 165 -5.50 9.47 18.32
CA TRP A 165 -5.42 10.48 19.35
C TRP A 165 -4.75 9.93 20.61
N VAL A 166 -5.12 8.71 21.08
CA VAL A 166 -4.51 8.05 22.25
C VAL A 166 -3.03 7.76 22.01
N LEU A 167 -2.66 7.32 20.81
CA LEU A 167 -1.24 7.15 20.45
C LEU A 167 -0.49 8.47 20.56
N ASN A 168 -1.06 9.55 20.04
CA ASN A 168 -0.42 10.87 20.07
C ASN A 168 -0.35 11.49 21.48
N ASP A 169 -1.17 11.04 22.43
CA ASP A 169 -1.12 11.47 23.84
C ASP A 169 0.11 10.91 24.57
N HIS A 170 0.77 9.89 24.01
CA HIS A 170 2.02 9.34 24.52
C HIS A 170 3.19 10.27 24.18
N PRO A 171 4.08 10.65 25.16
CA PRO A 171 5.15 11.65 24.98
C PRO A 171 6.16 11.29 23.88
N ASN A 172 6.35 10.01 23.60
CA ASN A 172 7.28 9.52 22.59
C ASN A 172 6.62 9.23 21.23
N ILE A 173 5.32 9.51 21.04
CA ILE A 173 4.62 9.29 19.76
C ILE A 173 4.07 10.61 19.23
N GLU A 174 4.38 10.94 18.00
CA GLU A 174 3.72 12.00 17.26
C GLU A 174 2.98 11.42 16.05
N VAL A 175 1.70 11.75 15.91
CA VAL A 175 0.85 11.29 14.82
C VAL A 175 0.49 12.46 13.92
N ARG A 176 0.77 12.32 12.61
CA ARG A 176 0.32 13.27 11.59
C ARG A 176 -0.54 12.59 10.53
N LEU A 177 -1.53 13.33 10.05
CA LEU A 177 -2.38 12.93 8.92
C LEU A 177 -1.95 13.71 7.68
N MET A 178 -1.61 12.96 6.62
CA MET A 178 -1.24 13.55 5.33
C MET A 178 -2.50 13.91 4.54
N ASN A 179 -2.52 15.12 4.01
CA ASN A 179 -3.58 15.66 3.15
C ASN A 179 -5.00 15.46 3.72
N PRO A 180 -5.28 16.00 4.94
CA PRO A 180 -6.46 15.66 5.70
C PRO A 180 -7.75 16.25 5.14
N ASN A 181 -8.84 15.56 5.41
CA ASN A 181 -10.20 16.04 5.20
C ASN A 181 -10.73 16.69 6.50
N ARG A 182 -11.13 17.94 6.43
CA ARG A 182 -11.68 18.68 7.58
C ARG A 182 -12.96 18.07 8.12
N PHE A 183 -13.79 17.50 7.24
CA PHE A 183 -15.07 16.86 7.61
C PHE A 183 -14.83 15.42 8.07
N ARG A 184 -14.56 15.22 9.36
CA ARG A 184 -14.22 13.89 9.91
C ARG A 184 -15.37 12.89 9.83
N SER A 185 -16.60 13.31 10.13
CA SER A 185 -17.79 12.44 10.13
C SER A 185 -18.40 12.28 8.74
N TRP A 186 -18.46 13.36 7.95
CA TRP A 186 -19.08 13.41 6.63
C TRP A 186 -18.05 13.75 5.54
N ARG A 187 -17.09 12.87 5.36
CA ARG A 187 -15.91 13.07 4.50
C ARG A 187 -16.27 13.45 3.06
N TRP A 188 -17.41 12.98 2.54
CA TRP A 188 -17.87 13.32 1.20
C TRP A 188 -18.10 14.82 1.00
N LEU A 189 -18.48 15.56 2.07
CA LEU A 189 -18.62 17.03 2.00
C LEU A 189 -17.31 17.73 1.64
N GLY A 190 -16.17 17.20 2.10
CA GLY A 190 -14.88 17.74 1.75
C GLY A 190 -14.61 17.67 0.24
N PHE A 191 -15.01 16.60 -0.40
CA PHE A 191 -14.86 16.45 -1.86
C PHE A 191 -15.74 17.42 -2.66
N VAL A 192 -16.83 17.90 -2.11
CA VAL A 192 -17.66 18.94 -2.76
C VAL A 192 -16.93 20.28 -2.80
N GLY A 193 -16.20 20.62 -1.73
CA GLY A 193 -15.51 21.91 -1.61
C GLY A 193 -14.06 21.95 -2.04
N ASP A 194 -13.37 20.78 -2.04
CA ASP A 194 -11.92 20.69 -2.23
C ASP A 194 -11.52 19.37 -2.93
N PHE A 195 -12.24 19.04 -4.00
CA PHE A 195 -12.06 17.80 -4.75
C PHE A 195 -10.62 17.66 -5.27
N GLU A 196 -10.09 18.73 -5.86
CA GLU A 196 -8.76 18.70 -6.50
C GLU A 196 -7.68 18.27 -5.50
N ARG A 197 -7.59 18.92 -4.34
CA ARG A 197 -6.64 18.54 -3.29
C ARG A 197 -6.92 17.16 -2.72
N LEU A 198 -8.17 16.88 -2.34
CA LEU A 198 -8.55 15.62 -1.69
C LEU A 198 -8.47 14.41 -2.62
N ASN A 199 -8.39 14.60 -3.93
CA ASN A 199 -8.17 13.53 -4.90
C ASN A 199 -6.70 13.08 -4.93
N HIS A 200 -5.75 13.91 -4.51
CA HIS A 200 -4.33 13.56 -4.41
C HIS A 200 -4.03 12.83 -3.10
N ARG A 201 -3.36 11.67 -3.14
CA ARG A 201 -3.12 10.84 -1.97
C ARG A 201 -1.67 10.45 -1.81
N MET A 202 -1.20 10.38 -0.55
CA MET A 202 0.10 9.79 -0.24
C MET A 202 -0.02 8.26 -0.31
N HIS A 203 0.45 7.68 -1.42
CA HIS A 203 0.38 6.22 -1.61
C HIS A 203 1.65 5.50 -1.14
N ASN A 204 2.54 6.19 -0.46
CA ASN A 204 3.78 5.67 0.11
C ASN A 204 3.51 4.66 1.23
N LYS A 205 4.39 3.65 1.34
CA LYS A 205 4.36 2.64 2.39
C LYS A 205 5.78 2.33 2.82
N SER A 206 6.12 2.69 4.06
CA SER A 206 7.40 2.29 4.64
C SER A 206 7.36 2.28 6.17
N ILE A 207 8.25 1.49 6.74
CA ILE A 207 8.57 1.49 8.16
C ILE A 207 10.09 1.41 8.30
N THR A 208 10.68 2.33 9.06
CA THR A 208 12.13 2.43 9.24
C THR A 208 12.47 2.53 10.73
N ALA A 209 13.31 1.65 11.22
CA ALA A 209 13.80 1.66 12.60
C ALA A 209 15.25 2.12 12.66
N ASP A 210 15.54 3.02 13.59
CA ASP A 210 16.87 3.53 13.96
C ASP A 210 17.69 4.09 12.78
N SER A 211 17.02 4.39 11.65
CA SER A 211 17.66 4.73 10.36
C SER A 211 18.67 3.68 9.88
N GLN A 212 18.49 2.41 10.25
CA GLN A 212 19.38 1.30 9.91
C GLN A 212 18.69 0.18 9.13
N ILE A 213 17.39 -0.04 9.36
CA ILE A 213 16.60 -1.06 8.69
C ILE A 213 15.27 -0.46 8.24
N THR A 214 14.85 -0.80 7.04
CA THR A 214 13.58 -0.35 6.46
C THR A 214 12.84 -1.46 5.74
N ILE A 215 11.51 -1.38 5.74
CA ILE A 215 10.65 -2.21 4.90
C ILE A 215 9.82 -1.27 4.03
N THR A 216 9.76 -1.54 2.72
CA THR A 216 8.88 -0.87 1.76
C THR A 216 8.34 -1.87 0.75
N GLY A 217 7.30 -1.49 0.01
CA GLY A 217 6.67 -2.32 -1.02
C GLY A 217 5.24 -1.91 -1.29
N GLY A 218 4.42 -2.87 -1.71
CA GLY A 218 3.02 -2.61 -2.07
C GLY A 218 2.04 -2.73 -0.91
N ARG A 219 2.34 -3.49 0.16
CA ARG A 219 1.38 -3.79 1.24
C ARG A 219 1.03 -2.58 2.10
N ASN A 220 -0.27 -2.39 2.31
CA ASN A 220 -0.80 -1.54 3.38
C ASN A 220 -0.90 -2.33 4.70
N ILE A 221 -1.58 -1.76 5.71
CA ILE A 221 -1.83 -2.42 6.99
C ILE A 221 -3.30 -2.84 7.06
N GLY A 222 -3.53 -4.15 7.09
CA GLY A 222 -4.85 -4.78 7.15
C GLY A 222 -4.77 -6.29 7.02
N ASP A 223 -5.78 -6.99 7.54
CA ASP A 223 -5.83 -8.47 7.62
C ASP A 223 -5.71 -9.13 6.24
N GLU A 224 -6.21 -8.48 5.18
CA GLU A 224 -6.14 -8.93 3.79
C GLU A 224 -4.72 -8.90 3.20
N TYR A 225 -3.83 -8.04 3.74
CA TYR A 225 -2.43 -7.95 3.27
C TYR A 225 -1.50 -8.96 3.95
N PHE A 226 -1.92 -9.52 5.08
CA PHE A 226 -1.07 -10.34 5.93
C PHE A 226 -1.60 -11.77 6.15
N SER A 227 -2.40 -12.27 5.20
CA SER A 227 -2.90 -13.65 5.19
C SER A 227 -3.74 -14.04 6.41
N LEU A 228 -4.35 -13.07 7.09
CA LEU A 228 -5.25 -13.32 8.22
C LEU A 228 -6.71 -13.41 7.78
N ASN A 229 -7.11 -12.64 6.76
CA ASN A 229 -8.45 -12.72 6.19
C ASN A 229 -8.59 -13.97 5.32
N GLN A 230 -9.64 -14.79 5.57
CA GLN A 230 -9.92 -16.00 4.80
C GLN A 230 -10.79 -15.73 3.56
N GLU A 231 -11.45 -14.58 3.48
CA GLU A 231 -12.37 -14.24 2.39
C GLU A 231 -11.63 -13.59 1.21
N MET A 232 -10.61 -12.77 1.50
CA MET A 232 -9.79 -12.10 0.47
C MET A 232 -8.36 -11.90 0.98
N VAL A 233 -7.38 -12.29 0.18
CA VAL A 233 -5.96 -12.04 0.44
C VAL A 233 -5.35 -11.34 -0.75
N PHE A 234 -4.61 -10.27 -0.49
CA PHE A 234 -3.84 -9.58 -1.53
C PHE A 234 -2.48 -10.24 -1.74
N SER A 235 -2.21 -10.61 -3.01
CA SER A 235 -0.87 -10.99 -3.44
C SER A 235 -0.05 -9.72 -3.65
N ASP A 236 1.05 -9.58 -2.91
CA ASP A 236 1.90 -8.38 -2.94
C ASP A 236 3.36 -8.71 -2.61
N LEU A 237 4.27 -7.79 -2.89
CA LEU A 237 5.69 -7.93 -2.63
C LEU A 237 6.24 -6.71 -1.89
N ASP A 238 6.90 -6.98 -0.75
CA ASP A 238 7.70 -6.01 -0.03
C ASP A 238 9.17 -6.42 0.00
N VAL A 239 10.03 -5.51 0.42
CA VAL A 239 11.44 -5.76 0.68
C VAL A 239 11.87 -5.18 2.03
N LEU A 240 12.60 -6.00 2.80
CA LEU A 240 13.36 -5.55 3.96
C LEU A 240 14.76 -5.18 3.47
N MET A 241 15.26 -4.04 3.91
CA MET A 241 16.55 -3.51 3.46
C MET A 241 17.37 -2.96 4.60
N VAL A 242 18.70 -3.16 4.50
CA VAL A 242 19.71 -2.62 5.40
C VAL A 242 20.85 -1.96 4.61
N GLY A 243 21.55 -0.99 5.20
CA GLY A 243 22.74 -0.38 4.59
C GLY A 243 22.44 0.87 3.79
N HIS A 244 23.08 1.04 2.64
CA HIS A 244 23.25 2.34 1.94
C HIS A 244 21.95 3.11 1.65
N ILE A 245 20.84 2.41 1.36
CA ILE A 245 19.56 3.04 1.01
C ILE A 245 18.82 3.63 2.22
N VAL A 246 19.06 3.11 3.44
CA VAL A 246 18.21 3.41 4.59
C VAL A 246 18.25 4.88 5.02
N PRO A 247 19.40 5.57 5.07
CA PRO A 247 19.43 7.02 5.30
C PRO A 247 18.63 7.84 4.28
N GLN A 248 18.59 7.41 3.01
CA GLN A 248 17.79 8.07 1.97
C GLN A 248 16.29 7.88 2.22
N MET A 249 15.88 6.68 2.69
CA MET A 249 14.49 6.42 3.13
C MET A 249 14.09 7.35 4.29
N SER A 250 14.96 7.52 5.28
CA SER A 250 14.73 8.42 6.41
C SER A 250 14.61 9.89 5.97
N GLN A 251 15.48 10.33 5.05
CA GLN A 251 15.40 11.68 4.48
C GLN A 251 14.10 11.91 3.68
N THR A 252 13.67 10.91 2.92
CA THR A 252 12.40 10.96 2.21
C THR A 252 11.23 11.06 3.19
N PHE A 253 11.23 10.24 4.24
CA PHE A 253 10.22 10.36 5.29
C PHE A 253 10.19 11.77 5.90
N ASP A 254 11.35 12.37 6.19
CA ASP A 254 11.45 13.74 6.72
C ASP A 254 10.82 14.79 5.79
N GLN A 255 10.95 14.63 4.46
CA GLN A 255 10.31 15.52 3.49
C GLN A 255 8.78 15.46 3.58
N TYR A 256 8.21 14.26 3.67
CA TYR A 256 6.77 14.07 3.83
C TYR A 256 6.29 14.53 5.21
N TRP A 257 7.03 14.21 6.26
CA TRP A 257 6.71 14.58 7.63
C TRP A 257 6.66 16.11 7.83
N ASN A 258 7.59 16.83 7.22
CA ASN A 258 7.69 18.29 7.33
C ASN A 258 6.88 19.04 6.27
N HIS A 259 6.14 18.30 5.41
CA HIS A 259 5.34 18.93 4.38
C HIS A 259 4.13 19.68 4.97
N LYS A 260 3.75 20.81 4.36
CA LYS A 260 2.63 21.68 4.79
C LYS A 260 1.27 20.97 4.89
N LEU A 261 1.09 19.82 4.21
CA LEU A 261 -0.13 18.99 4.27
C LEU A 261 -0.03 17.83 5.27
N ALA A 262 1.05 17.70 6.04
CA ALA A 262 1.18 16.77 7.16
C ALA A 262 0.76 17.44 8.47
N PHE A 263 -0.48 17.22 8.88
CA PHE A 263 -1.07 17.89 10.05
C PHE A 263 -0.99 17.00 11.30
N PRO A 264 -0.56 17.53 12.46
CA PRO A 264 -0.76 16.87 13.74
C PRO A 264 -2.23 16.47 13.92
N ILE A 265 -2.48 15.29 14.46
CA ILE A 265 -3.86 14.81 14.70
C ILE A 265 -4.64 15.78 15.59
N THR A 266 -3.97 16.45 16.52
CA THR A 266 -4.54 17.42 17.45
C THR A 266 -5.10 18.68 16.78
N ASP A 267 -4.62 19.03 15.59
CA ASP A 267 -5.15 20.15 14.82
C ASP A 267 -6.51 19.82 14.15
N LEU A 268 -6.81 18.53 14.01
CA LEU A 268 -7.92 18.01 13.23
C LEU A 268 -9.00 17.36 14.09
N VAL A 269 -8.59 16.68 15.15
CA VAL A 269 -9.43 15.86 16.01
C VAL A 269 -9.39 16.38 17.44
N LYS A 270 -10.57 16.65 18.01
CA LYS A 270 -10.67 16.97 19.43
C LYS A 270 -10.41 15.73 20.29
N LYS A 271 -10.03 15.95 21.55
CA LYS A 271 -9.90 14.85 22.51
C LYS A 271 -11.17 14.01 22.52
N PRO A 272 -11.07 12.70 22.31
CA PRO A 272 -12.23 11.81 22.30
C PRO A 272 -12.91 11.75 23.68
N GLU A 273 -14.22 11.49 23.69
CA GLU A 273 -14.96 11.21 24.91
C GLU A 273 -14.48 9.91 25.57
N PRO A 274 -14.54 9.80 26.90
CA PRO A 274 -14.06 8.61 27.64
C PRO A 274 -14.66 7.30 27.14
N SER A 275 -15.92 7.31 26.69
CA SER A 275 -16.60 6.13 26.13
C SER A 275 -15.95 5.61 24.83
N ALA A 276 -15.39 6.51 24.01
CA ALA A 276 -14.67 6.13 22.80
C ALA A 276 -13.29 5.54 23.10
N LEU A 277 -12.67 5.90 24.22
CA LEU A 277 -11.36 5.40 24.64
C LEU A 277 -11.41 3.94 25.05
N ASN A 278 -12.53 3.43 25.54
CA ASN A 278 -12.71 2.01 25.90
C ASN A 278 -12.68 1.06 24.69
N GLN A 279 -12.78 1.58 23.47
CA GLN A 279 -12.75 0.80 22.22
C GLN A 279 -11.41 0.90 21.49
N VAL A 280 -10.45 1.61 22.06
CA VAL A 280 -9.11 1.76 21.45
C VAL A 280 -8.38 0.41 21.49
N PHE A 281 -7.72 0.08 20.38
CA PHE A 281 -7.06 -1.21 20.15
C PHE A 281 -7.99 -2.43 20.13
N THR A 282 -9.30 -2.22 20.02
CA THR A 282 -10.26 -3.32 19.86
C THR A 282 -10.61 -3.45 18.37
N PRO A 283 -10.34 -4.61 17.74
CA PRO A 283 -10.67 -4.81 16.34
C PRO A 283 -12.18 -4.67 16.09
N LYS A 284 -12.55 -3.93 15.04
CA LYS A 284 -13.94 -3.91 14.57
C LYS A 284 -14.17 -5.15 13.71
N THR A 285 -15.01 -6.05 14.17
CA THR A 285 -15.49 -7.18 13.36
C THR A 285 -16.42 -6.67 12.25
N GLN A 286 -16.21 -7.13 11.02
CA GLN A 286 -17.00 -6.68 9.86
C GLN A 286 -18.46 -7.09 9.87
N LYS A 287 -18.92 -7.97 10.79
CA LYS A 287 -20.31 -8.41 10.92
C LYS A 287 -20.88 -8.02 12.30
N ALA A 288 -21.67 -6.97 12.31
CA ALA A 288 -22.27 -6.37 13.51
C ALA A 288 -23.53 -7.09 14.04
N ASP A 289 -23.77 -8.36 13.67
CA ASP A 289 -25.03 -9.04 13.98
C ASP A 289 -25.07 -9.77 15.35
N LYS A 290 -24.01 -9.68 16.15
CA LYS A 290 -23.96 -10.31 17.49
C LYS A 290 -23.53 -9.32 18.59
N PRO A 291 -24.00 -9.50 19.84
CA PRO A 291 -23.57 -8.68 20.98
C PRO A 291 -22.05 -8.73 21.18
N ALA A 292 -21.45 -7.61 21.55
CA ALA A 292 -19.99 -7.44 21.68
C ALA A 292 -19.32 -8.49 22.58
N SER A 293 -20.00 -8.96 23.64
CA SER A 293 -19.50 -10.01 24.53
C SER A 293 -19.35 -11.39 23.88
N GLN A 294 -20.15 -11.70 22.85
CA GLN A 294 -20.07 -12.98 22.12
C GLN A 294 -19.10 -12.94 20.92
N GLN A 295 -18.62 -11.75 20.54
CA GLN A 295 -17.70 -11.55 19.41
C GLN A 295 -16.24 -11.51 19.87
N LEU A 296 -15.96 -11.18 21.13
CA LEU A 296 -14.61 -10.97 21.64
C LEU A 296 -13.80 -12.27 21.71
N ASP A 297 -14.39 -13.36 22.18
CA ASP A 297 -13.69 -14.64 22.31
C ASP A 297 -13.17 -15.24 20.99
N PRO A 298 -13.94 -15.27 19.90
CA PRO A 298 -13.45 -15.75 18.61
C PRO A 298 -12.33 -14.86 18.04
N VAL A 299 -12.41 -13.54 18.21
CA VAL A 299 -11.37 -12.59 17.75
C VAL A 299 -10.08 -12.75 18.52
N LEU A 300 -10.17 -12.89 19.86
CA LEU A 300 -9.00 -13.13 20.71
C LEU A 300 -8.34 -14.48 20.39
N LYS A 301 -9.13 -15.52 20.14
CA LYS A 301 -8.62 -16.82 19.70
C LYS A 301 -7.89 -16.70 18.37
N LEU A 302 -8.49 -16.06 17.37
CA LEU A 302 -7.88 -15.85 16.04
C LEU A 302 -6.56 -15.05 16.16
N LYS A 303 -6.57 -13.96 16.95
CA LYS A 303 -5.37 -13.17 17.27
C LYS A 303 -4.26 -14.04 17.87
N ASN A 304 -4.59 -14.84 18.89
CA ASN A 304 -3.59 -15.67 19.57
C ASN A 304 -3.05 -16.79 18.68
N ASP A 305 -3.89 -17.41 17.87
CA ASP A 305 -3.48 -18.45 16.92
C ASP A 305 -2.59 -17.86 15.82
N TYR A 306 -2.91 -16.66 15.34
CA TYR A 306 -2.08 -15.94 14.38
C TYR A 306 -0.71 -15.58 14.95
N LEU A 307 -0.65 -15.05 16.17
CA LEU A 307 0.62 -14.73 16.85
C LEU A 307 1.48 -15.98 17.08
N LYS A 308 0.88 -17.13 17.45
CA LYS A 308 1.62 -18.39 17.57
C LYS A 308 2.22 -18.83 16.23
N ARG A 309 1.46 -18.70 15.15
CA ARG A 309 1.94 -19.01 13.80
C ARG A 309 3.09 -18.09 13.38
N LEU A 310 2.98 -16.78 13.63
CA LEU A 310 4.00 -15.79 13.28
C LEU A 310 5.38 -16.10 13.92
N VAL A 311 5.42 -16.51 15.18
CA VAL A 311 6.72 -16.81 15.84
C VAL A 311 7.31 -18.16 15.43
N ALA A 312 6.52 -19.02 14.77
CA ALA A 312 6.92 -20.35 14.33
C ALA A 312 7.37 -20.39 12.85
N ILE A 313 7.22 -19.29 12.08
CA ILE A 313 7.61 -19.26 10.66
C ILE A 313 9.12 -19.31 10.49
N ASP A 314 9.55 -19.86 9.37
CA ASP A 314 10.98 -20.06 9.08
C ASP A 314 11.76 -18.74 8.98
N PHE A 315 11.17 -17.69 8.45
CA PHE A 315 11.75 -16.34 8.43
C PHE A 315 12.22 -15.87 9.82
N VAL A 316 11.39 -16.01 10.86
CA VAL A 316 11.75 -15.65 12.23
C VAL A 316 12.89 -16.53 12.73
N ASN A 317 12.89 -17.82 12.40
CA ASN A 317 13.97 -18.74 12.78
C ASN A 317 15.29 -18.40 12.09
N GLN A 318 15.27 -18.00 10.82
CA GLN A 318 16.47 -17.55 10.09
C GLN A 318 17.07 -16.30 10.72
N ILE A 319 16.24 -15.35 11.15
CA ILE A 319 16.72 -14.15 11.88
C ILE A 319 17.35 -14.54 13.21
N LYS A 320 16.69 -15.40 14.02
CA LYS A 320 17.23 -15.90 15.30
C LYS A 320 18.61 -16.53 15.16
N GLN A 321 18.82 -17.24 14.07
CA GLN A 321 20.08 -17.91 13.76
C GLN A 321 21.11 -17.02 13.05
N GLN A 322 20.78 -15.73 12.79
CA GLN A 322 21.60 -14.78 12.01
C GLN A 322 21.94 -15.30 10.62
N LYS A 323 21.04 -16.06 10.00
CA LYS A 323 21.23 -16.72 8.69
C LYS A 323 20.34 -16.15 7.60
N LEU A 324 19.77 -14.93 7.78
CA LEU A 324 18.93 -14.33 6.76
C LEU A 324 19.74 -14.07 5.47
N PRO A 325 19.40 -14.69 4.34
CA PRO A 325 20.17 -14.54 3.11
C PRO A 325 19.87 -13.20 2.43
N LEU A 326 20.74 -12.21 2.63
CA LEU A 326 20.62 -10.90 2.02
C LEU A 326 21.23 -10.87 0.61
N TYR A 327 20.50 -10.30 -0.36
CA TYR A 327 21.05 -9.94 -1.66
C TYR A 327 21.71 -8.56 -1.57
N TRP A 328 23.04 -8.49 -1.67
CA TRP A 328 23.79 -7.23 -1.62
C TRP A 328 23.83 -6.57 -2.99
N ALA A 329 22.99 -5.54 -3.17
CA ALA A 329 22.67 -4.93 -4.45
C ALA A 329 23.00 -3.43 -4.50
N SER A 330 23.11 -2.90 -5.72
CA SER A 330 22.89 -1.47 -5.97
C SER A 330 21.40 -1.20 -6.00
N VAL A 331 20.94 -0.34 -5.11
CA VAL A 331 19.53 0.02 -4.96
C VAL A 331 19.35 1.51 -5.15
N GLN A 332 18.41 1.90 -6.00
CA GLN A 332 17.99 3.27 -6.22
C GLN A 332 16.63 3.50 -5.57
N LEU A 333 16.52 4.53 -4.74
CA LEU A 333 15.24 4.99 -4.22
C LEU A 333 14.49 5.80 -5.28
N LEU A 334 13.24 5.49 -5.46
CA LEU A 334 12.30 6.18 -6.33
C LEU A 334 11.16 6.73 -5.47
N THR A 335 11.02 8.03 -5.45
CA THR A 335 9.98 8.71 -4.66
C THR A 335 9.52 9.98 -5.34
N ASP A 336 8.22 10.21 -5.29
CA ASP A 336 7.66 11.49 -5.70
C ASP A 336 7.96 12.58 -4.65
N ASN A 337 8.03 13.82 -5.11
CA ASN A 337 8.05 14.96 -4.21
C ASN A 337 6.68 15.13 -3.54
N PRO A 338 6.59 15.33 -2.21
CA PRO A 338 5.32 15.54 -1.52
C PRO A 338 4.52 16.76 -2.04
N ASP A 339 5.14 17.72 -2.70
CA ASP A 339 4.46 18.83 -3.37
C ASP A 339 3.47 18.37 -4.46
N LYS A 340 3.64 17.14 -5.02
CA LYS A 340 2.67 16.52 -5.94
C LYS A 340 1.27 16.39 -5.33
N LEU A 341 1.14 16.40 -4.01
CA LEU A 341 -0.16 16.43 -3.31
C LEU A 341 -0.88 17.79 -3.41
N GLY A 342 -0.20 18.82 -3.89
CA GLY A 342 -0.78 20.13 -4.12
C GLY A 342 -1.35 20.26 -5.53
N SER A 343 -2.55 20.81 -5.66
CA SER A 343 -3.33 20.93 -6.90
C SER A 343 -2.65 21.68 -8.06
N LYS A 344 -1.51 22.32 -7.84
CA LYS A 344 -0.78 23.13 -8.83
C LYS A 344 0.64 22.65 -9.10
N ALA A 345 1.00 21.50 -8.57
CA ALA A 345 2.35 21.02 -8.68
C ALA A 345 2.59 20.42 -10.07
N ASN A 346 3.31 21.14 -10.90
CA ASN A 346 3.89 20.62 -12.15
C ASN A 346 5.11 19.75 -11.79
N THR A 347 4.92 18.74 -10.92
CA THR A 347 5.98 17.83 -10.49
C THR A 347 6.04 16.65 -11.43
N GLN A 348 7.23 16.39 -11.95
CA GLN A 348 7.48 15.20 -12.73
C GLN A 348 7.25 13.97 -11.83
N GLY A 349 6.38 13.04 -12.25
CA GLY A 349 6.15 11.79 -11.55
C GLY A 349 7.36 10.86 -11.62
N LEU A 350 7.28 9.74 -10.90
CA LEU A 350 8.34 8.73 -10.90
C LEU A 350 8.66 8.26 -12.32
N ASP A 351 9.93 8.36 -12.72
CA ASP A 351 10.42 7.80 -13.97
C ASP A 351 10.97 6.37 -13.73
N ILE A 352 10.07 5.40 -13.75
CA ILE A 352 10.41 3.99 -13.60
C ILE A 352 11.24 3.52 -14.79
N ASN A 353 11.00 4.03 -15.99
CA ASN A 353 11.75 3.65 -17.18
C ASN A 353 13.23 4.02 -17.06
N GLN A 354 13.52 5.23 -16.54
CA GLN A 354 14.90 5.64 -16.28
C GLN A 354 15.58 4.69 -15.29
N SER A 355 14.87 4.21 -14.29
CA SER A 355 15.41 3.37 -13.23
C SER A 355 15.62 1.93 -13.66
N LEU A 356 14.73 1.37 -14.48
CA LEU A 356 14.91 0.06 -15.10
C LEU A 356 16.01 0.08 -16.18
N GLY A 357 16.31 1.26 -16.72
CA GLY A 357 17.30 1.45 -17.79
C GLY A 357 16.75 1.04 -19.16
N LYS A 358 17.67 0.84 -20.13
CA LYS A 358 17.29 0.42 -21.48
C LYS A 358 16.85 -1.04 -21.46
N ILE A 359 15.58 -1.29 -21.68
CA ILE A 359 15.00 -2.63 -21.81
C ILE A 359 15.31 -3.13 -23.23
N SER A 360 15.92 -4.31 -23.33
CA SER A 360 16.45 -4.82 -24.60
C SER A 360 15.94 -6.21 -24.99
N ARG A 361 15.56 -7.04 -24.04
CA ARG A 361 15.15 -8.44 -24.28
C ARG A 361 13.76 -8.74 -23.76
N GLU A 362 13.48 -8.36 -22.52
CA GLU A 362 12.25 -8.74 -21.84
C GLU A 362 11.84 -7.70 -20.82
N LEU A 363 10.51 -7.48 -20.70
CA LEU A 363 9.87 -6.72 -19.64
C LEU A 363 8.75 -7.55 -19.05
N ASN A 364 8.82 -7.82 -17.76
CA ASN A 364 7.78 -8.47 -16.97
C ASN A 364 7.14 -7.43 -16.05
N LEU A 365 5.88 -7.11 -16.27
CA LEU A 365 5.13 -6.10 -15.54
C LEU A 365 3.99 -6.75 -14.76
N ILE A 366 4.01 -6.59 -13.45
CA ILE A 366 2.95 -7.00 -12.53
C ILE A 366 2.34 -5.74 -11.95
N SER A 367 1.08 -5.47 -12.26
CA SER A 367 0.38 -4.26 -11.80
C SER A 367 -1.06 -4.58 -11.46
N ALA A 368 -1.43 -4.39 -10.20
CA ALA A 368 -2.80 -4.59 -9.71
C ALA A 368 -3.81 -3.79 -10.54
N TYR A 369 -3.46 -2.54 -10.82
CA TYR A 369 -4.19 -1.63 -11.68
C TYR A 369 -3.31 -1.32 -12.90
N PHE A 370 -3.75 -1.74 -14.06
CA PHE A 370 -3.07 -1.50 -15.32
C PHE A 370 -3.98 -0.69 -16.24
N VAL A 371 -3.73 0.60 -16.33
CA VAL A 371 -4.43 1.54 -17.21
C VAL A 371 -3.39 2.29 -18.03
N PRO A 372 -2.96 1.72 -19.18
CA PRO A 372 -1.79 2.23 -19.89
C PRO A 372 -1.99 3.61 -20.51
N THR A 373 -3.22 4.05 -20.73
CA THR A 373 -3.57 5.19 -21.58
C THR A 373 -3.07 5.00 -23.03
N GLU A 374 -3.29 5.95 -23.92
CA GLU A 374 -2.74 5.88 -25.28
C GLU A 374 -1.20 5.88 -25.25
N GLN A 375 -0.59 6.72 -24.42
CA GLN A 375 0.88 6.84 -24.34
C GLN A 375 1.56 5.57 -23.84
N GLY A 376 1.06 4.96 -22.77
CA GLY A 376 1.60 3.73 -22.26
C GLY A 376 1.35 2.54 -23.19
N LYS A 377 0.18 2.48 -23.84
CA LYS A 377 -0.10 1.49 -24.88
C LYS A 377 0.95 1.57 -26.00
N ASP A 378 1.18 2.77 -26.53
CA ASP A 378 2.15 2.99 -27.59
C ASP A 378 3.58 2.65 -27.15
N TYR A 379 3.92 2.92 -25.89
CA TYR A 379 5.21 2.53 -25.31
C TYR A 379 5.41 1.00 -25.36
N PHE A 380 4.46 0.19 -24.90
CA PHE A 380 4.57 -1.26 -24.93
C PHE A 380 4.55 -1.83 -26.35
N ILE A 381 3.73 -1.26 -27.25
CA ILE A 381 3.71 -1.63 -28.67
C ILE A 381 5.09 -1.37 -29.29
N ASN A 382 5.72 -0.24 -28.98
CA ASN A 382 7.04 0.10 -29.52
C ASN A 382 8.14 -0.81 -28.98
N LEU A 383 8.06 -1.26 -27.72
CA LEU A 383 8.96 -2.27 -27.17
C LEU A 383 8.80 -3.60 -27.91
N ALA A 384 7.58 -4.08 -28.09
CA ALA A 384 7.30 -5.33 -28.80
C ALA A 384 7.77 -5.28 -30.27
N LYS A 385 7.55 -4.16 -30.98
CA LYS A 385 8.05 -3.95 -32.34
C LYS A 385 9.58 -3.96 -32.44
N LYS A 386 10.29 -3.62 -31.37
CA LYS A 386 11.76 -3.71 -31.28
C LYS A 386 12.25 -5.10 -30.91
N GLY A 387 11.34 -6.08 -30.78
CA GLY A 387 11.68 -7.46 -30.44
C GLY A 387 11.79 -7.74 -28.94
N VAL A 388 11.38 -6.80 -28.06
CA VAL A 388 11.33 -7.03 -26.62
C VAL A 388 10.12 -7.89 -26.29
N ALA A 389 10.33 -8.98 -25.53
CA ALA A 389 9.24 -9.78 -24.98
C ALA A 389 8.56 -9.01 -23.84
N VAL A 390 7.32 -8.56 -24.06
CA VAL A 390 6.55 -7.81 -23.07
C VAL A 390 5.47 -8.69 -22.48
N ASN A 391 5.55 -8.98 -21.18
CA ASN A 391 4.61 -9.78 -20.41
C ASN A 391 3.94 -8.90 -19.34
N ILE A 392 2.62 -8.82 -19.33
CA ILE A 392 1.86 -7.97 -18.40
C ILE A 392 0.84 -8.81 -17.66
N LEU A 393 0.91 -8.84 -16.33
CA LEU A 393 -0.08 -9.43 -15.44
C LEU A 393 -0.85 -8.35 -14.71
N THR A 394 -2.18 -8.42 -14.80
CA THR A 394 -3.11 -7.58 -14.02
C THR A 394 -4.26 -8.43 -13.48
N ASN A 395 -5.22 -7.83 -12.78
CA ASN A 395 -6.40 -8.54 -12.29
C ASN A 395 -7.39 -8.85 -13.41
N ALA A 396 -7.95 -10.07 -13.42
CA ALA A 396 -9.16 -10.35 -14.20
C ALA A 396 -10.34 -9.51 -13.69
N MET A 397 -11.37 -9.31 -14.52
CA MET A 397 -12.59 -8.58 -14.12
C MET A 397 -13.27 -9.20 -12.89
N SER A 398 -13.18 -10.51 -12.74
CA SER A 398 -13.73 -11.24 -11.60
C SER A 398 -12.88 -11.12 -10.32
N ALA A 399 -11.59 -10.77 -10.44
CA ALA A 399 -10.64 -10.65 -9.33
C ALA A 399 -10.44 -9.21 -8.84
N THR A 400 -10.73 -8.20 -9.71
CA THR A 400 -10.50 -6.80 -9.36
C THR A 400 -11.52 -6.29 -8.33
N ASP A 401 -11.05 -5.54 -7.37
CA ASP A 401 -11.86 -4.77 -6.41
C ASP A 401 -12.47 -3.49 -7.03
N VAL A 402 -11.85 -2.95 -8.11
CA VAL A 402 -12.28 -1.71 -8.77
C VAL A 402 -12.58 -1.94 -10.26
N LYS A 403 -13.84 -2.27 -10.61
CA LYS A 403 -14.26 -2.52 -11.99
C LYS A 403 -14.06 -1.33 -12.95
N LEU A 404 -14.09 -0.12 -12.40
CA LEU A 404 -13.85 1.09 -13.18
C LEU A 404 -12.40 1.12 -13.72
N VAL A 405 -11.42 0.69 -12.93
CA VAL A 405 -10.02 0.57 -13.36
C VAL A 405 -9.90 -0.48 -14.47
N HIS A 406 -10.59 -1.63 -14.32
CA HIS A 406 -10.58 -2.67 -15.36
C HIS A 406 -11.15 -2.16 -16.70
N SER A 407 -12.12 -1.24 -16.69
CA SER A 407 -12.66 -0.65 -17.93
C SER A 407 -11.62 0.19 -18.70
N GLY A 408 -10.71 0.87 -17.98
CA GLY A 408 -9.59 1.61 -18.58
C GLY A 408 -8.54 0.71 -19.23
N TYR A 409 -8.36 -0.51 -18.70
CA TYR A 409 -7.50 -1.53 -19.32
C TYR A 409 -8.16 -2.21 -20.52
N ALA A 410 -9.42 -2.60 -20.37
CA ALA A 410 -10.12 -3.48 -21.29
C ALA A 410 -10.12 -2.98 -22.75
N LYS A 411 -10.21 -1.67 -22.97
CA LYS A 411 -10.23 -1.07 -24.30
C LYS A 411 -8.89 -1.19 -25.05
N HIS A 412 -7.77 -1.35 -24.36
CA HIS A 412 -6.44 -1.42 -24.99
C HIS A 412 -5.97 -2.86 -25.28
N ARG A 413 -6.68 -3.88 -24.78
CA ARG A 413 -6.28 -5.29 -24.90
C ARG A 413 -6.00 -5.74 -26.31
N LYS A 414 -6.94 -5.46 -27.25
CA LYS A 414 -6.82 -5.90 -28.64
C LYS A 414 -5.59 -5.35 -29.36
N GLU A 415 -5.31 -4.06 -29.17
CA GLU A 415 -4.17 -3.42 -29.83
C GLU A 415 -2.84 -3.93 -29.27
N LEU A 416 -2.74 -4.11 -27.96
CA LEU A 416 -1.57 -4.69 -27.31
C LEU A 416 -1.32 -6.12 -27.80
N LEU A 417 -2.36 -6.98 -27.86
CA LEU A 417 -2.26 -8.35 -28.35
C LEU A 417 -1.85 -8.41 -29.82
N LYS A 418 -2.41 -7.55 -30.69
CA LYS A 418 -2.04 -7.44 -32.11
C LYS A 418 -0.57 -7.08 -32.31
N ALA A 419 -0.01 -6.32 -31.39
CA ALA A 419 1.41 -5.93 -31.42
C ALA A 419 2.35 -7.00 -30.84
N GLY A 420 1.83 -8.12 -30.33
CA GLY A 420 2.62 -9.19 -29.73
C GLY A 420 2.92 -9.05 -28.24
N VAL A 421 2.30 -8.06 -27.56
CA VAL A 421 2.33 -7.98 -26.09
C VAL A 421 1.53 -9.12 -25.50
N LYS A 422 2.10 -9.84 -24.56
CA LYS A 422 1.43 -10.93 -23.85
C LYS A 422 0.69 -10.40 -22.63
N LEU A 423 -0.61 -10.65 -22.57
CA LEU A 423 -1.49 -10.21 -21.49
C LEU A 423 -1.95 -11.41 -20.68
N TYR A 424 -1.88 -11.26 -19.36
CA TYR A 424 -2.30 -12.26 -18.38
C TYR A 424 -3.23 -11.59 -17.36
N GLU A 425 -4.29 -12.28 -16.99
CA GLU A 425 -5.27 -11.81 -16.01
C GLU A 425 -5.35 -12.78 -14.84
N LEU A 426 -4.99 -12.34 -13.62
CA LEU A 426 -4.99 -13.19 -12.42
C LEU A 426 -6.40 -13.67 -12.11
N LYS A 427 -6.53 -14.98 -11.85
CA LYS A 427 -7.79 -15.61 -11.45
C LYS A 427 -8.16 -15.26 -10.00
N PRO A 428 -9.46 -15.08 -9.66
CA PRO A 428 -9.88 -14.71 -8.31
C PRO A 428 -9.61 -15.79 -7.24
N ASN A 429 -9.36 -17.03 -7.63
CA ASN A 429 -9.05 -18.14 -6.74
C ASN A 429 -7.78 -18.87 -7.18
N ALA A 430 -6.79 -18.11 -7.60
CA ALA A 430 -5.57 -18.65 -8.21
C ALA A 430 -4.81 -19.63 -7.31
N ILE A 431 -5.08 -19.65 -5.98
CA ILE A 431 -4.27 -20.43 -5.04
C ILE A 431 -5.12 -21.07 -3.98
N LYS A 432 -5.39 -22.34 -4.17
CA LYS A 432 -5.86 -23.24 -3.11
C LYS A 432 -4.77 -24.15 -2.55
N ASP A 433 -3.66 -24.35 -3.26
CA ASP A 433 -2.66 -25.37 -2.93
C ASP A 433 -1.21 -24.84 -2.96
N ASN A 434 -0.56 -24.90 -1.79
CA ASN A 434 0.88 -25.17 -1.56
C ASN A 434 2.00 -24.26 -2.11
N LEU A 435 1.75 -23.02 -2.50
CA LEU A 435 2.84 -22.11 -2.92
C LEU A 435 3.09 -21.02 -1.86
N ARG A 436 3.64 -21.41 -0.71
CA ARG A 436 4.00 -20.48 0.40
C ARG A 436 5.14 -19.52 0.06
N ASP A 437 5.93 -19.82 -0.96
CA ASP A 437 7.18 -19.10 -1.25
C ASP A 437 7.18 -18.39 -2.62
N SER A 438 6.03 -18.20 -3.26
CA SER A 438 5.96 -17.54 -4.55
C SER A 438 5.76 -16.03 -4.43
N TYR A 439 6.56 -15.26 -5.17
CA TYR A 439 6.44 -13.80 -5.27
C TYR A 439 5.10 -13.30 -5.85
N LEU A 440 4.22 -14.22 -6.27
CA LEU A 440 2.94 -13.90 -6.90
C LEU A 440 1.73 -14.23 -6.05
N THR A 441 1.89 -15.04 -5.00
CA THR A 441 0.76 -15.79 -4.49
C THR A 441 0.65 -15.79 -2.97
N GLY A 442 -0.45 -15.29 -2.45
CA GLY A 442 -0.95 -15.47 -1.08
C GLY A 442 -2.19 -16.40 -1.09
N SER A 443 -2.69 -16.83 0.05
CA SER A 443 -3.70 -17.90 0.20
C SER A 443 -5.15 -17.49 -0.15
N SER A 444 -5.93 -18.42 -0.60
CA SER A 444 -7.40 -18.62 -0.80
C SER A 444 -8.18 -17.54 -1.53
N ALA A 445 -8.82 -16.65 -1.52
CA ALA A 445 -9.43 -15.74 -2.50
C ALA A 445 -8.44 -14.60 -2.80
N THR A 446 -7.76 -14.69 -3.94
CA THR A 446 -6.60 -13.83 -4.20
C THR A 446 -6.96 -12.72 -5.17
N SER A 447 -6.67 -11.47 -4.80
CA SER A 447 -6.58 -10.35 -5.72
C SER A 447 -5.13 -9.87 -5.80
N LEU A 448 -4.68 -9.54 -7.00
CA LEU A 448 -3.36 -8.96 -7.21
C LEU A 448 -3.33 -7.56 -6.60
N HIS A 449 -2.29 -7.29 -5.79
CA HIS A 449 -2.00 -5.94 -5.31
C HIS A 449 -0.53 -5.55 -5.56
N ALA A 450 0.32 -6.48 -6.01
CA ALA A 450 1.72 -6.24 -6.31
C ALA A 450 1.93 -5.21 -7.43
N LYS A 451 2.99 -4.43 -7.30
CA LYS A 451 3.49 -3.47 -8.26
C LYS A 451 4.99 -3.74 -8.43
N THR A 452 5.30 -4.67 -9.34
CA THR A 452 6.65 -5.17 -9.55
C THR A 452 6.95 -5.20 -11.04
N PHE A 453 8.05 -4.56 -11.43
CA PHE A 453 8.50 -4.51 -12.81
C PHE A 453 9.91 -5.09 -12.90
N GLU A 454 10.09 -6.11 -13.70
CA GLU A 454 11.39 -6.75 -13.89
C GLU A 454 11.83 -6.56 -15.33
N SER A 455 13.12 -6.27 -15.55
CA SER A 455 13.71 -6.06 -16.87
C SER A 455 14.96 -6.88 -17.09
N ASP A 456 15.00 -7.59 -18.22
CA ASP A 456 16.13 -8.30 -18.81
C ASP A 456 16.80 -9.35 -17.89
N GLY A 457 16.19 -9.73 -16.76
CA GLY A 457 16.79 -10.58 -15.72
C GLY A 457 17.88 -9.86 -14.91
N GLU A 458 17.90 -8.52 -14.95
CA GLU A 458 18.98 -7.72 -14.35
C GLU A 458 18.51 -6.81 -13.23
N LYS A 459 17.33 -6.21 -13.39
CA LYS A 459 16.78 -5.23 -12.46
C LYS A 459 15.33 -5.51 -12.14
N VAL A 460 14.93 -5.13 -10.92
CA VAL A 460 13.53 -5.19 -10.49
C VAL A 460 13.15 -3.93 -9.74
N TYR A 461 11.99 -3.38 -10.07
CA TYR A 461 11.30 -2.36 -9.28
C TYR A 461 10.29 -3.03 -8.35
N ILE A 462 10.26 -2.61 -7.08
CA ILE A 462 9.28 -3.03 -6.08
C ILE A 462 8.82 -1.78 -5.33
N GLY A 463 7.51 -1.54 -5.26
CA GLY A 463 7.00 -0.35 -4.59
C GLY A 463 5.48 -0.19 -4.64
N SER A 464 5.04 1.06 -4.59
CA SER A 464 3.61 1.40 -4.55
C SER A 464 3.01 1.79 -5.91
N PHE A 465 3.82 2.04 -6.94
CA PHE A 465 3.40 2.58 -8.24
C PHE A 465 2.66 1.53 -9.08
N ASN A 466 1.36 1.71 -9.31
CA ASN A 466 0.62 1.00 -10.34
C ASN A 466 0.90 1.64 -11.71
N PHE A 467 0.74 0.86 -12.77
CA PHE A 467 0.82 1.42 -14.13
C PHE A 467 -0.53 2.03 -14.52
N ASP A 468 -0.85 3.15 -13.89
CA ASP A 468 -2.10 3.89 -14.10
C ASP A 468 -1.90 5.42 -13.99
N PRO A 469 -2.84 6.24 -14.48
CA PRO A 469 -2.74 7.70 -14.42
C PRO A 469 -2.75 8.26 -13.00
N ARG A 470 -3.40 7.60 -12.02
CA ARG A 470 -3.38 8.07 -10.64
C ARG A 470 -2.00 8.01 -10.04
N SER A 471 -1.30 6.90 -10.20
CA SER A 471 0.08 6.75 -9.74
C SER A 471 1.03 7.70 -10.47
N ALA A 472 0.82 7.87 -11.79
CA ALA A 472 1.67 8.75 -12.59
C ALA A 472 1.48 10.24 -12.26
N LEU A 473 0.24 10.71 -12.07
CA LEU A 473 -0.08 12.14 -12.08
C LEU A 473 -0.67 12.67 -10.76
N THR A 474 -1.29 11.83 -9.95
CA THR A 474 -2.15 12.27 -8.84
C THR A 474 -1.59 11.87 -7.49
N ASN A 475 -1.27 10.60 -7.29
CA ASN A 475 -0.75 10.11 -6.02
C ASN A 475 0.77 10.34 -5.94
N THR A 476 1.27 10.47 -4.71
CA THR A 476 2.70 10.28 -4.49
C THR A 476 3.00 8.80 -4.28
N GLU A 477 4.09 8.34 -4.86
CA GLU A 477 4.51 6.95 -4.85
C GLU A 477 5.92 6.81 -4.27
N LEU A 478 6.22 5.60 -3.79
CA LEU A 478 7.51 5.22 -3.23
C LEU A 478 7.86 3.80 -3.65
N GLY A 479 9.10 3.57 -4.04
CA GLY A 479 9.61 2.24 -4.33
C GLY A 479 11.11 2.23 -4.53
N VAL A 480 11.64 1.07 -4.86
CA VAL A 480 13.07 0.86 -5.07
C VAL A 480 13.32 0.08 -6.36
N ALA A 481 14.33 0.51 -7.10
CA ALA A 481 14.89 -0.25 -8.21
C ALA A 481 16.17 -0.96 -7.75
N ILE A 482 16.17 -2.27 -7.83
CA ILE A 482 17.21 -3.16 -7.32
C ILE A 482 17.95 -3.78 -8.50
N ALA A 483 19.23 -3.49 -8.64
CA ALA A 483 20.10 -4.08 -9.65
C ALA A 483 20.83 -5.28 -9.05
N HIS A 484 20.27 -6.48 -9.26
CA HIS A 484 20.84 -7.74 -8.81
C HIS A 484 20.35 -8.92 -9.68
N PRO A 485 21.16 -9.41 -10.62
CA PRO A 485 20.71 -10.41 -11.60
C PRO A 485 20.15 -11.70 -11.00
N VAL A 486 20.72 -12.21 -9.89
CA VAL A 486 20.21 -13.44 -9.25
C VAL A 486 18.81 -13.22 -8.69
N LEU A 487 18.56 -12.08 -8.03
CA LEU A 487 17.24 -11.74 -7.51
C LEU A 487 16.24 -11.48 -8.64
N ALA A 488 16.61 -10.68 -9.64
CA ALA A 488 15.77 -10.38 -10.79
C ALA A 488 15.36 -11.65 -11.54
N ASN A 489 16.31 -12.55 -11.83
CA ASN A 489 16.03 -13.83 -12.47
C ASN A 489 15.17 -14.76 -11.59
N LYS A 490 15.35 -14.74 -10.27
CA LYS A 490 14.48 -15.51 -9.36
C LYS A 490 13.03 -15.03 -9.48
N ILE A 491 12.78 -13.73 -9.33
CA ILE A 491 11.44 -13.12 -9.47
C ILE A 491 10.84 -13.42 -10.86
N ARG A 492 11.64 -13.21 -11.92
CA ARG A 492 11.24 -13.51 -13.30
C ARG A 492 10.81 -14.97 -13.49
N ASN A 493 11.62 -15.92 -13.03
CA ASN A 493 11.34 -17.34 -13.21
C ASN A 493 10.08 -17.78 -12.44
N GLU A 494 9.91 -17.34 -11.20
CA GLU A 494 8.73 -17.62 -10.40
C GLU A 494 7.46 -17.01 -11.05
N PHE A 495 7.57 -15.77 -11.55
CA PHE A 495 6.51 -15.13 -12.32
C PHE A 495 6.09 -15.97 -13.52
N LEU A 496 7.03 -16.32 -14.40
CA LEU A 496 6.72 -17.06 -15.63
C LEU A 496 6.23 -18.48 -15.35
N GLN A 497 6.71 -19.14 -14.31
CA GLN A 497 6.27 -20.48 -13.90
C GLN A 497 4.85 -20.49 -13.34
N ALA A 498 4.45 -19.44 -12.64
CA ALA A 498 3.13 -19.36 -12.03
C ALA A 498 2.01 -19.03 -13.04
N LEU A 499 2.31 -18.25 -14.09
CA LEU A 499 1.31 -17.73 -15.03
C LEU A 499 0.33 -18.79 -15.59
N PRO A 500 0.75 -19.99 -16.06
CA PRO A 500 -0.15 -20.93 -16.69
C PRO A 500 -1.29 -21.41 -15.78
N THR A 501 -1.04 -21.53 -14.49
CA THR A 501 -1.99 -22.07 -13.50
C THR A 501 -2.75 -21.00 -12.75
N THR A 502 -2.14 -19.84 -12.53
CA THR A 502 -2.70 -18.78 -11.69
C THR A 502 -3.46 -17.71 -12.47
N SER A 503 -3.27 -17.65 -13.79
CA SER A 503 -3.86 -16.60 -14.62
C SER A 503 -4.58 -17.15 -15.87
N TYR A 504 -5.37 -16.29 -16.48
CA TYR A 504 -5.84 -16.46 -17.85
C TYR A 504 -4.82 -15.82 -18.79
N THR A 505 -4.39 -16.57 -19.81
CA THR A 505 -3.62 -16.03 -20.94
C THR A 505 -4.59 -15.51 -21.99
N LEU A 506 -4.43 -14.28 -22.43
CA LEU A 506 -5.26 -13.67 -23.46
C LEU A 506 -4.65 -13.92 -24.84
N SER A 507 -5.48 -14.24 -25.83
CA SER A 507 -5.11 -14.40 -27.23
C SER A 507 -6.20 -13.82 -28.15
N LEU A 508 -5.90 -13.67 -29.44
CA LEU A 508 -6.89 -13.29 -30.44
C LEU A 508 -7.23 -14.48 -31.32
N LYS A 509 -8.52 -14.73 -31.48
CA LYS A 509 -9.09 -15.68 -32.43
C LYS A 509 -10.17 -14.95 -33.25
N ASP A 510 -10.00 -14.89 -34.56
CA ASP A 510 -10.92 -14.17 -35.46
C ASP A 510 -11.25 -12.75 -34.98
N ASP A 511 -10.23 -12.01 -34.57
CA ASP A 511 -10.29 -10.66 -33.98
C ASP A 511 -11.07 -10.56 -32.65
N ASN A 512 -11.45 -11.68 -32.03
CA ASN A 512 -12.06 -11.72 -30.70
C ASN A 512 -11.05 -12.16 -29.66
N ILE A 513 -11.17 -11.61 -28.43
CA ILE A 513 -10.32 -11.99 -27.32
C ILE A 513 -10.81 -13.34 -26.80
N GLN A 514 -9.86 -14.25 -26.59
CA GLN A 514 -10.06 -15.55 -25.99
C GLN A 514 -9.16 -15.68 -24.75
N TRP A 515 -9.70 -16.23 -23.69
CA TRP A 515 -9.00 -16.50 -22.43
C TRP A 515 -8.69 -17.99 -22.34
N SER A 516 -7.47 -18.35 -22.01
CA SER A 516 -7.07 -19.74 -21.80
C SER A 516 -6.31 -19.90 -20.49
N THR A 517 -6.45 -21.05 -19.83
CA THR A 517 -5.73 -21.36 -18.59
C THR A 517 -5.53 -22.85 -18.44
N LEU A 518 -4.55 -23.25 -17.61
CA LEU A 518 -4.31 -24.65 -17.28
C LEU A 518 -5.16 -25.02 -16.05
N GLU A 519 -6.06 -26.03 -16.18
CA GLU A 519 -6.84 -26.57 -15.09
C GLU A 519 -6.75 -28.11 -15.11
N ASN A 520 -6.32 -28.69 -13.99
CA ASN A 520 -6.13 -30.15 -13.87
C ASN A 520 -5.28 -30.76 -15.01
N GLY A 521 -4.26 -30.03 -15.46
CA GLY A 521 -3.36 -30.46 -16.55
C GLY A 521 -3.95 -30.32 -17.97
N GLN A 522 -5.14 -29.73 -18.13
CA GLN A 522 -5.78 -29.48 -19.43
C GLN A 522 -5.92 -27.99 -19.69
N ILE A 523 -5.78 -27.57 -20.94
CA ILE A 523 -6.04 -26.19 -21.35
C ILE A 523 -7.55 -26.01 -21.49
N VAL A 524 -8.10 -25.11 -20.69
CA VAL A 524 -9.49 -24.67 -20.76
C VAL A 524 -9.54 -23.30 -21.41
N THR A 525 -10.49 -23.07 -22.32
CA THR A 525 -10.62 -21.84 -23.10
C THR A 525 -12.01 -21.24 -22.95
N TYR A 526 -12.07 -19.92 -22.89
CA TYR A 526 -13.29 -19.15 -22.74
C TYR A 526 -13.36 -18.07 -23.83
N ASP A 527 -14.52 -17.92 -24.48
CA ASP A 527 -14.77 -16.88 -25.49
C ASP A 527 -15.36 -15.60 -24.88
N GLU A 528 -15.63 -15.61 -23.58
CA GLU A 528 -16.10 -14.48 -22.76
C GLU A 528 -15.26 -14.36 -21.49
N GLU A 529 -15.23 -13.18 -20.87
CA GLU A 529 -14.47 -12.96 -19.61
C GLU A 529 -14.91 -13.96 -18.53
N PRO A 530 -13.99 -14.81 -18.05
CA PRO A 530 -14.31 -15.91 -17.14
C PRO A 530 -14.85 -15.45 -15.80
N GLN A 531 -15.77 -16.23 -15.21
CA GLN A 531 -16.36 -15.98 -13.90
C GLN A 531 -17.06 -14.61 -13.75
N THR A 532 -17.58 -14.06 -14.87
CA THR A 532 -18.33 -12.80 -14.90
C THR A 532 -19.78 -13.01 -15.35
N LYS A 533 -20.67 -12.13 -14.90
CA LYS A 533 -22.06 -12.09 -15.35
C LYS A 533 -22.22 -11.15 -16.55
N PRO A 534 -23.17 -11.39 -17.48
CA PRO A 534 -23.37 -10.53 -18.67
C PRO A 534 -23.51 -9.04 -18.34
N TRP A 535 -24.25 -8.67 -17.30
CA TRP A 535 -24.43 -7.30 -16.90
C TRP A 535 -23.11 -6.62 -16.44
N GLN A 536 -22.18 -7.37 -15.86
CA GLN A 536 -20.86 -6.85 -15.45
C GLN A 536 -20.02 -6.51 -16.68
N ARG A 537 -20.03 -7.37 -17.68
CA ARG A 537 -19.35 -7.15 -18.97
C ARG A 537 -19.92 -5.92 -19.70
N THR A 538 -21.26 -5.81 -19.74
CA THR A 538 -21.95 -4.65 -20.31
C THR A 538 -21.59 -3.36 -19.58
N LEU A 539 -21.55 -3.39 -18.25
CA LEU A 539 -21.15 -2.23 -17.44
C LEU A 539 -19.72 -1.80 -17.74
N VAL A 540 -18.76 -2.73 -17.74
CA VAL A 540 -17.35 -2.44 -18.06
C VAL A 540 -17.21 -1.91 -19.48
N TRP A 541 -17.92 -2.51 -20.44
CA TRP A 541 -17.96 -2.03 -21.82
C TRP A 541 -18.48 -0.58 -21.89
N MET A 542 -19.58 -0.25 -21.23
CA MET A 542 -20.10 1.12 -21.19
C MET A 542 -19.08 2.10 -20.58
N LEU A 543 -18.48 1.73 -19.45
CA LEU A 543 -17.49 2.55 -18.75
C LEU A 543 -16.23 2.78 -19.60
N SER A 544 -15.82 1.79 -20.40
CA SER A 544 -14.64 1.88 -21.27
C SER A 544 -14.77 2.93 -22.39
N HIS A 545 -16.02 3.31 -22.74
CA HIS A 545 -16.30 4.35 -23.75
C HIS A 545 -16.40 5.77 -23.14
N LEU A 546 -16.35 5.88 -21.81
CA LEU A 546 -16.36 7.19 -21.15
C LEU A 546 -14.91 7.71 -20.98
N PRO A 547 -14.68 9.05 -21.05
CA PRO A 547 -13.36 9.64 -20.92
C PRO A 547 -12.89 9.69 -19.44
N LEU A 548 -12.92 8.54 -18.76
CA LEU A 548 -12.65 8.42 -17.33
C LEU A 548 -11.19 8.08 -17.00
N GLU A 549 -10.37 7.68 -17.97
CA GLU A 549 -9.00 7.22 -17.74
C GLU A 549 -8.15 8.17 -16.89
N LYS A 550 -8.28 9.48 -17.12
CA LYS A 550 -7.50 10.48 -16.35
C LYS A 550 -7.82 10.53 -14.86
N PHE A 551 -8.88 9.84 -14.43
CA PHE A 551 -9.30 9.75 -13.01
C PHE A 551 -8.99 8.37 -12.39
N LEU A 552 -8.52 7.42 -13.20
CA LEU A 552 -8.25 6.03 -12.80
C LEU A 552 -6.82 5.81 -12.33
#